data_2561228d334d91a97627ca6e50354234
#
_entry.id   2561228d334d91a97627ca6e50354234
#
_cell.length_a   1.000
_cell.length_b   1.000
_cell.length_c   1.000
_cell.angle_alpha   90.00
_cell.angle_beta   90.00
_cell.angle_gamma   90.00
#
_symmetry.space_group_name_H-M   'P 1'
#
loop_
_entity.id
_entity.type
_entity.pdbx_description
1 polymer ?
#
loop_
_entity_poly.entity_id
_entity_poly.type
_entity_poly.pdbx_seq_one_letter_code
_entity_poly.pdbx_strand_id
1 'polypeptide(L)'
;MILANKAATALELLSRIETGYEYLPHWIKPACLVFNKGEITFSNMSSIRAFASSSDAARGFSCNVVILDEFAFLNKNVADKLFTSMYPVISSSRNGKFIIVSTPNGTDNLYYDIWCQANSKEVGKNLEGWKPFEMYWHQVPGHDEAWKEKQIAAIGAQRFAQEFDN
;
A
#
# COMPACT_ATOMS: atom_id res chain seq x y z
N MET A 1 -7.27 3.20 6.40
CA MET A 1 -7.41 4.05 5.20
C MET A 1 -6.57 3.46 4.08
N ILE A 2 -7.10 3.39 2.87
CA ILE A 2 -6.42 2.90 1.66
C ILE A 2 -6.26 4.08 0.72
N LEU A 3 -5.05 4.31 0.25
CA LEU A 3 -4.70 5.37 -0.69
C LEU A 3 -3.93 4.77 -1.86
N ALA A 4 -4.33 5.09 -3.07
CA ALA A 4 -3.64 4.69 -4.29
C ALA A 4 -3.50 5.88 -5.24
N ASN A 5 -2.61 5.79 -6.21
CA ASN A 5 -2.37 6.86 -7.20
C ASN A 5 -3.67 7.31 -7.90
N LYS A 6 -4.60 6.36 -8.15
CA LYS A 6 -5.91 6.62 -8.75
C LYS A 6 -7.03 6.16 -7.82
N ALA A 7 -8.15 6.90 -7.80
CA ALA A 7 -9.34 6.51 -7.04
C ALA A 7 -9.84 5.12 -7.44
N ALA A 8 -9.83 4.79 -8.73
CA ALA A 8 -10.26 3.47 -9.22
C ALA A 8 -9.43 2.32 -8.60
N THR A 9 -8.10 2.48 -8.49
CA THR A 9 -7.21 1.48 -7.86
C THR A 9 -7.52 1.34 -6.37
N ALA A 10 -7.71 2.46 -5.65
CA ALA A 10 -8.06 2.41 -4.22
C ALA A 10 -9.41 1.71 -3.98
N LEU A 11 -10.41 1.98 -4.84
CA LEU A 11 -11.73 1.33 -4.77
C LEU A 11 -11.66 -0.16 -5.12
N GLU A 12 -10.81 -0.55 -6.07
CA GLU A 12 -10.56 -1.96 -6.39
C GLU A 12 -9.96 -2.72 -5.20
N LEU A 13 -9.01 -2.11 -4.50
CA LEU A 13 -8.46 -2.71 -3.27
C LEU A 13 -9.53 -2.87 -2.19
N LEU A 14 -10.40 -1.88 -2.02
CA LEU A 14 -11.50 -1.97 -1.08
C LEU A 14 -12.48 -3.09 -1.46
N SER A 15 -12.80 -3.23 -2.75
CA SER A 15 -13.68 -4.29 -3.27
C SER A 15 -13.13 -5.70 -2.98
N ARG A 16 -11.81 -5.88 -3.03
CA ARG A 16 -11.17 -7.16 -2.62
C ARG A 16 -11.37 -7.45 -1.14
N ILE A 17 -11.31 -6.41 -0.29
CA ILE A 17 -11.61 -6.53 1.14
C ILE A 17 -13.09 -6.84 1.36
N GLU A 18 -13.99 -6.20 0.62
CA GLU A 18 -15.43 -6.49 0.63
C GLU A 18 -15.69 -7.97 0.31
N THR A 19 -15.09 -8.46 -0.77
CA THR A 19 -15.16 -9.88 -1.14
C THR A 19 -14.66 -10.78 -0.01
N GLY A 20 -13.48 -10.49 0.56
CA GLY A 20 -12.96 -11.24 1.69
C GLY A 20 -13.90 -11.23 2.90
N TYR A 21 -14.50 -10.07 3.21
CA TYR A 21 -15.49 -9.94 4.28
C TYR A 21 -16.74 -10.78 4.01
N GLU A 22 -17.23 -10.82 2.78
CA GLU A 22 -18.42 -11.63 2.42
C GLU A 22 -18.19 -13.12 2.65
N TYR A 23 -16.99 -13.62 2.41
CA TYR A 23 -16.62 -15.03 2.65
C TYR A 23 -16.29 -15.36 4.11
N LEU A 24 -16.27 -14.39 5.02
CA LEU A 24 -16.04 -14.70 6.44
C LEU A 24 -17.17 -15.56 7.01
N PRO A 25 -16.84 -16.59 7.80
CA PRO A 25 -17.82 -17.34 8.57
C PRO A 25 -18.63 -16.44 9.50
N HIS A 26 -19.92 -16.72 9.66
CA HIS A 26 -20.84 -15.89 10.45
C HIS A 26 -20.36 -15.61 11.88
N TRP A 27 -19.70 -16.55 12.51
CA TRP A 27 -19.24 -16.44 13.90
C TRP A 27 -18.05 -15.50 14.11
N ILE A 28 -17.31 -15.12 13.05
CA ILE A 28 -16.24 -14.12 13.11
C ILE A 28 -16.58 -12.85 12.32
N LYS A 29 -17.71 -12.85 11.60
CA LYS A 29 -18.12 -11.75 10.72
C LYS A 29 -18.77 -10.64 11.55
N PRO A 30 -18.10 -9.47 11.76
CA PRO A 30 -18.73 -8.36 12.46
C PRO A 30 -19.92 -7.82 11.65
N ALA A 31 -20.96 -7.35 12.32
CA ALA A 31 -22.06 -6.69 11.63
C ALA A 31 -21.55 -5.41 10.92
N CYS A 32 -22.07 -5.15 9.74
CA CYS A 32 -21.72 -3.99 8.91
C CYS A 32 -22.84 -2.95 8.97
N LEU A 33 -22.49 -1.70 9.29
CA LEU A 33 -23.42 -0.57 9.33
C LEU A 33 -23.45 0.21 8.02
N VAL A 34 -22.28 0.33 7.37
CA VAL A 34 -22.13 0.98 6.07
C VAL A 34 -21.36 0.04 5.16
N PHE A 35 -21.89 -0.18 3.98
CA PHE A 35 -21.27 -1.02 2.95
C PHE A 35 -21.51 -0.35 1.60
N ASN A 36 -20.55 0.42 1.12
CA ASN A 36 -20.62 1.12 -0.15
C ASN A 36 -19.27 1.17 -0.84
N LYS A 37 -19.24 1.64 -2.08
CA LYS A 37 -18.02 1.61 -2.94
C LYS A 37 -16.78 2.29 -2.36
N GLY A 38 -16.91 3.16 -1.38
CA GLY A 38 -15.78 3.93 -0.83
C GLY A 38 -15.54 3.69 0.66
N GLU A 39 -16.47 3.00 1.34
CA GLU A 39 -16.42 2.85 2.79
C GLU A 39 -17.11 1.57 3.26
N ILE A 40 -16.45 0.89 4.19
CA ILE A 40 -17.04 -0.16 5.02
C ILE A 40 -16.97 0.32 6.47
N THR A 41 -18.10 0.33 7.17
CA THR A 41 -18.13 0.64 8.62
C THR A 41 -18.82 -0.48 9.37
N PHE A 42 -18.16 -0.98 10.41
CA PHE A 42 -18.61 -2.11 11.22
C PHE A 42 -19.34 -1.64 12.50
N SER A 43 -20.09 -2.55 13.12
CA SER A 43 -20.86 -2.29 14.35
C SER A 43 -20.00 -1.84 15.54
N ASN A 44 -18.72 -2.16 15.56
CA ASN A 44 -17.75 -1.69 16.55
C ASN A 44 -17.16 -0.30 16.22
N MET A 45 -17.74 0.40 15.25
CA MET A 45 -17.31 1.71 14.74
C MET A 45 -15.95 1.73 14.03
N SER A 46 -15.34 0.58 13.78
CA SER A 46 -14.18 0.50 12.89
C SER A 46 -14.61 0.77 11.46
N SER A 47 -13.80 1.51 10.71
CA SER A 47 -14.10 1.76 9.29
C SER A 47 -12.88 1.58 8.40
N ILE A 48 -13.13 1.18 7.16
CA ILE A 48 -12.15 1.11 6.08
C ILE A 48 -12.63 2.06 4.99
N ARG A 49 -11.77 2.97 4.57
CA ARG A 49 -12.08 3.96 3.54
C ARG A 49 -11.00 3.98 2.48
N ALA A 50 -11.41 4.18 1.23
CA ALA A 50 -10.54 4.23 0.07
C ALA A 50 -10.61 5.59 -0.64
N PHE A 51 -9.45 6.18 -0.92
CA PHE A 51 -9.32 7.48 -1.58
C PHE A 51 -8.19 7.49 -2.60
N ALA A 52 -8.27 8.42 -3.55
CA ALA A 52 -7.09 8.77 -4.35
C ALA A 52 -6.04 9.46 -3.47
N SER A 53 -4.77 9.17 -3.71
CA SER A 53 -3.66 9.85 -3.07
C SER A 53 -3.58 11.31 -3.54
N SER A 54 -3.89 12.22 -2.64
CA SER A 54 -3.75 13.66 -2.86
C SER A 54 -3.13 14.32 -1.62
N SER A 55 -2.60 15.52 -1.77
CA SER A 55 -2.00 16.26 -0.65
C SER A 55 -2.92 16.47 0.55
N ASP A 56 -4.22 16.43 0.32
CA ASP A 56 -5.25 16.68 1.33
C ASP A 56 -6.09 15.46 1.69
N ALA A 57 -5.81 14.31 1.07
CA ALA A 57 -6.60 13.07 1.27
C ALA A 57 -6.72 12.62 2.73
N ALA A 58 -5.71 12.95 3.54
CA ALA A 58 -5.65 12.55 4.95
C ALA A 58 -6.15 13.61 5.93
N ARG A 59 -6.35 14.84 5.45
CA ARG A 59 -6.73 15.94 6.35
C ARG A 59 -8.14 15.74 6.90
N GLY A 60 -8.27 15.84 8.22
CA GLY A 60 -9.54 15.67 8.90
C GLY A 60 -9.93 14.22 9.22
N PHE A 61 -9.09 13.24 8.87
CA PHE A 61 -9.31 11.86 9.26
C PHE A 61 -8.35 11.42 10.36
N SER A 62 -8.87 10.71 11.35
CA SER A 62 -8.08 9.94 12.30
C SER A 62 -8.06 8.48 11.83
N CYS A 63 -6.89 7.87 11.74
CA CYS A 63 -6.78 6.47 11.36
C CYS A 63 -5.60 5.79 12.06
N ASN A 64 -5.75 4.47 12.26
CA ASN A 64 -4.72 3.65 12.90
C ASN A 64 -3.83 2.96 11.87
N VAL A 65 -4.36 2.67 10.69
CA VAL A 65 -3.63 1.98 9.62
C VAL A 65 -3.82 2.74 8.32
N VAL A 66 -2.70 3.04 7.66
CA VAL A 66 -2.68 3.61 6.32
C VAL A 66 -1.97 2.64 5.39
N ILE A 67 -2.61 2.34 4.27
CA ILE A 67 -2.04 1.57 3.17
C ILE A 67 -1.86 2.54 2.00
N LEU A 68 -0.62 2.70 1.56
CA LEU A 68 -0.24 3.50 0.39
C LEU A 68 0.16 2.53 -0.72
N ASP A 69 -0.65 2.46 -1.76
CA ASP A 69 -0.42 1.58 -2.90
C ASP A 69 0.14 2.36 -4.09
N GLU A 70 1.00 1.72 -4.87
CA GLU A 70 1.72 2.32 -6.01
C GLU A 70 2.47 3.62 -5.63
N PHE A 71 3.04 3.67 -4.42
CA PHE A 71 3.58 4.91 -3.85
C PHE A 71 4.75 5.49 -4.65
N ALA A 72 5.60 4.66 -5.27
CA ALA A 72 6.70 5.11 -6.12
C ALA A 72 6.25 5.86 -7.38
N PHE A 73 5.00 5.69 -7.81
CA PHE A 73 4.42 6.33 -8.99
C PHE A 73 3.72 7.66 -8.68
N LEU A 74 3.65 8.07 -7.43
CA LEU A 74 3.15 9.40 -7.07
C LEU A 74 4.15 10.48 -7.46
N ASN A 75 3.62 11.62 -7.91
CA ASN A 75 4.47 12.80 -8.07
C ASN A 75 5.14 13.14 -6.74
N LYS A 76 6.46 13.40 -6.75
CA LYS A 76 7.28 13.67 -5.56
C LYS A 76 6.64 14.69 -4.63
N ASN A 77 6.20 15.84 -5.16
CA ASN A 77 5.57 16.89 -4.35
C ASN A 77 4.26 16.44 -3.69
N VAL A 78 3.52 15.54 -4.33
CA VAL A 78 2.28 14.97 -3.77
C VAL A 78 2.63 13.95 -2.69
N ALA A 79 3.60 13.07 -2.96
CA ALA A 79 4.07 12.06 -2.01
C ALA A 79 4.59 12.70 -0.72
N ASP A 80 5.45 13.74 -0.83
CA ASP A 80 6.03 14.46 0.31
C ASP A 80 4.95 15.14 1.16
N LYS A 81 4.02 15.84 0.54
CA LYS A 81 2.91 16.52 1.24
C LYS A 81 1.96 15.53 1.90
N LEU A 82 1.61 14.46 1.18
CA LEU A 82 0.75 13.39 1.70
C LEU A 82 1.41 12.74 2.93
N PHE A 83 2.66 12.31 2.80
CA PHE A 83 3.39 11.68 3.89
C PHE A 83 3.51 12.60 5.10
N THR A 84 3.92 13.86 4.89
CA THR A 84 4.03 14.88 5.95
C THR A 84 2.69 15.13 6.65
N SER A 85 1.57 15.11 5.93
CA SER A 85 0.24 15.33 6.52
C SER A 85 -0.28 14.11 7.29
N MET A 86 0.10 12.90 6.87
CA MET A 86 -0.36 11.64 7.49
C MET A 86 0.51 11.21 8.66
N TYR A 87 1.79 11.52 8.64
CA TYR A 87 2.72 11.09 9.66
C TYR A 87 2.28 11.48 11.09
N PRO A 88 1.87 12.73 11.38
CA PRO A 88 1.37 13.09 12.71
C PRO A 88 0.11 12.33 13.12
N VAL A 89 -0.78 12.03 12.16
CA VAL A 89 -2.03 11.29 12.41
C VAL A 89 -1.72 9.87 12.88
N ILE A 90 -0.80 9.20 12.21
CA ILE A 90 -0.42 7.83 12.53
C ILE A 90 0.45 7.77 13.79
N SER A 91 1.44 8.67 13.92
CA SER A 91 2.36 8.70 15.08
C SER A 91 1.65 9.03 16.39
N SER A 92 0.54 9.78 16.34
CA SER A 92 -0.29 10.05 17.51
C SER A 92 -1.13 8.84 17.95
N SER A 93 -1.30 7.84 17.10
CA SER A 93 -2.02 6.62 17.43
C SER A 93 -1.10 5.61 18.12
N ARG A 94 -1.54 5.07 19.25
CA ARG A 94 -0.75 4.07 20.02
C ARG A 94 -0.36 2.83 19.21
N ASN A 95 -1.17 2.48 18.20
CA ASN A 95 -0.97 1.33 17.34
C ASN A 95 -0.94 1.74 15.86
N GLY A 96 -0.47 2.95 15.58
CA GLY A 96 -0.40 3.49 14.23
C GLY A 96 0.54 2.67 13.35
N LYS A 97 0.13 2.40 12.10
CA LYS A 97 0.91 1.66 11.11
C LYS A 97 0.81 2.29 9.73
N PHE A 98 1.97 2.42 9.10
CA PHE A 98 2.07 2.62 7.66
C PHE A 98 2.40 1.29 6.97
N ILE A 99 1.73 1.03 5.87
CA ILE A 99 2.04 -0.05 4.93
C ILE A 99 2.20 0.62 3.57
N ILE A 100 3.40 0.58 3.03
CA ILE A 100 3.72 1.18 1.73
C ILE A 100 4.04 0.04 0.78
N VAL A 101 3.31 -0.02 -0.33
CA VAL A 101 3.47 -1.04 -1.37
C VAL A 101 3.74 -0.36 -2.69
N SER A 102 4.72 -0.83 -3.43
CA SER A 102 4.99 -0.37 -4.80
C SER A 102 5.96 -1.32 -5.49
N THR A 103 5.90 -1.37 -6.81
CA THR A 103 7.06 -1.74 -7.63
C THR A 103 8.00 -0.54 -7.75
N PRO A 104 9.31 -0.75 -8.02
CA PRO A 104 10.26 0.34 -8.12
C PRO A 104 9.96 1.23 -9.34
N ASN A 105 10.16 2.54 -9.16
CA ASN A 105 9.98 3.53 -10.23
C ASN A 105 11.12 4.55 -10.22
N GLY A 106 12.34 4.10 -10.48
CA GLY A 106 13.54 4.93 -10.42
C GLY A 106 13.94 5.31 -8.99
N THR A 107 14.88 6.26 -8.87
CA THR A 107 15.51 6.64 -7.61
C THR A 107 15.15 8.04 -7.10
N ASP A 108 14.43 8.84 -7.89
CA ASP A 108 14.03 10.21 -7.52
C ASP A 108 12.59 10.26 -6.99
N ASN A 109 12.31 9.49 -5.93
CA ASN A 109 11.01 9.49 -5.29
C ASN A 109 11.12 9.12 -3.81
N LEU A 110 10.13 9.52 -3.02
CA LEU A 110 10.10 9.28 -1.57
C LEU A 110 10.07 7.78 -1.20
N TYR A 111 9.48 6.92 -2.06
CA TYR A 111 9.48 5.48 -1.84
C TYR A 111 10.91 4.92 -1.81
N TYR A 112 11.74 5.34 -2.77
CA TYR A 112 13.15 4.94 -2.82
C TYR A 112 13.92 5.41 -1.60
N ASP A 113 13.70 6.65 -1.15
CA ASP A 113 14.34 7.19 0.05
C ASP A 113 13.98 6.39 1.29
N ILE A 114 12.69 6.05 1.48
CA ILE A 114 12.21 5.21 2.59
C ILE A 114 12.80 3.79 2.47
N TRP A 115 12.86 3.23 1.28
CA TRP A 115 13.42 1.91 1.02
C TRP A 115 14.90 1.84 1.40
N CYS A 116 15.70 2.84 1.00
CA CYS A 116 17.11 2.94 1.37
C CYS A 116 17.30 3.07 2.89
N GLN A 117 16.46 3.85 3.56
CA GLN A 117 16.49 3.97 5.02
C GLN A 117 16.16 2.65 5.70
N ALA A 118 15.12 1.95 5.23
CA ALA A 118 14.68 0.67 5.77
C ALA A 118 15.76 -0.41 5.68
N ASN A 119 16.54 -0.41 4.60
CA ASN A 119 17.61 -1.37 4.34
C ASN A 119 18.97 -0.92 4.88
N SER A 120 19.09 0.27 5.45
CA SER A 120 20.35 0.77 6.00
C SER A 120 20.78 -0.05 7.21
N LYS A 121 22.01 -0.54 7.17
CA LYS A 121 22.69 -1.20 8.30
C LYS A 121 23.32 -0.20 9.28
N GLU A 122 23.34 1.08 8.95
CA GLU A 122 23.91 2.12 9.81
C GLU A 122 22.94 2.44 10.96
N VAL A 123 23.48 2.40 12.17
CA VAL A 123 22.72 2.74 13.39
C VAL A 123 22.22 4.19 13.28
N GLY A 124 20.92 4.37 13.48
CA GLY A 124 20.27 5.69 13.45
C GLY A 124 19.76 6.15 12.10
N LYS A 125 19.98 5.42 10.99
CA LYS A 125 19.41 5.79 9.68
C LYS A 125 17.96 5.33 9.51
N ASN A 126 17.57 4.20 10.11
CA ASN A 126 16.17 3.76 10.13
C ASN A 126 15.48 4.22 11.42
N LEU A 127 15.38 5.52 11.61
CA LEU A 127 14.78 6.13 12.81
C LEU A 127 13.30 5.78 13.00
N GLU A 128 12.58 5.56 11.90
CA GLU A 128 11.15 5.26 11.90
C GLU A 128 10.86 3.76 12.14
N GLY A 129 11.88 2.91 12.17
CA GLY A 129 11.72 1.48 12.37
C GLY A 129 11.03 0.76 11.21
N TRP A 130 11.25 1.22 9.98
CA TRP A 130 10.74 0.57 8.78
C TRP A 130 11.22 -0.86 8.66
N LYS A 131 10.32 -1.76 8.29
CA LYS A 131 10.63 -3.17 8.02
C LYS A 131 10.46 -3.43 6.53
N PRO A 132 11.57 -3.59 5.79
CA PRO A 132 11.50 -3.87 4.36
C PRO A 132 11.00 -5.31 4.14
N PHE A 133 10.22 -5.48 3.10
CA PHE A 133 9.76 -6.77 2.64
C PHE A 133 9.80 -6.79 1.11
N GLU A 134 10.43 -7.80 0.54
CA GLU A 134 10.52 -8.01 -0.90
C GLU A 134 9.78 -9.29 -1.28
N MET A 135 9.11 -9.27 -2.42
CA MET A 135 8.46 -10.43 -3.02
C MET A 135 8.87 -10.54 -4.48
N TYR A 136 9.49 -11.64 -4.81
CA TYR A 136 9.97 -11.93 -6.15
C TYR A 136 9.02 -12.89 -6.88
N TRP A 137 9.04 -12.85 -8.22
CA TRP A 137 8.19 -13.67 -9.06
C TRP A 137 8.28 -15.17 -8.76
N HIS A 138 9.49 -15.70 -8.49
CA HIS A 138 9.73 -17.11 -8.20
C HIS A 138 9.16 -17.59 -6.85
N GLN A 139 8.71 -16.68 -5.99
CA GLN A 139 8.04 -17.00 -4.73
C GLN A 139 6.54 -17.23 -4.92
N VAL A 140 6.01 -16.90 -6.11
CA VAL A 140 4.60 -17.10 -6.42
C VAL A 140 4.38 -18.54 -6.96
N PRO A 141 3.49 -19.35 -6.36
CA PRO A 141 3.22 -20.68 -6.84
C PRO A 141 2.82 -20.69 -8.32
N GLY A 142 3.48 -21.55 -9.12
CA GLY A 142 3.23 -21.67 -10.56
C GLY A 142 4.03 -20.71 -11.44
N HIS A 143 4.83 -19.83 -10.86
CA HIS A 143 5.78 -19.01 -11.61
C HIS A 143 7.14 -19.75 -11.68
N ASP A 144 7.43 -20.35 -12.80
CA ASP A 144 8.69 -21.03 -13.12
C ASP A 144 9.49 -20.27 -14.19
N GLU A 145 10.64 -20.79 -14.57
CA GLU A 145 11.48 -20.16 -15.62
C GLU A 145 10.75 -20.06 -16.97
N ALA A 146 9.91 -21.04 -17.33
CA ALA A 146 9.12 -20.97 -18.55
C ALA A 146 8.09 -19.85 -18.50
N TRP A 147 7.46 -19.61 -17.34
CA TRP A 147 6.59 -18.46 -17.10
C TRP A 147 7.38 -17.15 -17.25
N LYS A 148 8.57 -17.05 -16.65
CA LYS A 148 9.44 -15.87 -16.76
C LYS A 148 9.81 -15.56 -18.20
N GLU A 149 10.30 -16.56 -18.95
CA GLU A 149 10.66 -16.38 -20.37
C GLU A 149 9.46 -15.87 -21.19
N LYS A 150 8.28 -16.41 -20.94
CA LYS A 150 7.04 -15.96 -21.59
C LYS A 150 6.70 -14.50 -21.25
N GLN A 151 6.87 -14.09 -19.99
CA GLN A 151 6.64 -12.69 -19.60
C GLN A 151 7.69 -11.76 -20.24
N ILE A 152 8.97 -12.13 -20.21
CA ILE A 152 10.04 -11.35 -20.86
C ILE A 152 9.76 -11.19 -22.36
N ALA A 153 9.34 -12.23 -23.03
CA ALA A 153 8.98 -12.17 -24.44
C ALA A 153 7.78 -11.22 -24.71
N ALA A 154 6.83 -11.15 -23.77
CA ALA A 154 5.64 -10.32 -23.91
C ALA A 154 5.86 -8.83 -23.61
N ILE A 155 6.61 -8.50 -22.54
CA ILE A 155 6.76 -7.13 -22.05
C ILE A 155 8.17 -6.56 -22.11
N GLY A 156 9.16 -7.39 -22.42
CA GLY A 156 10.59 -7.06 -22.45
C GLY A 156 11.27 -7.19 -21.09
N ALA A 157 12.59 -7.42 -21.11
CA ALA A 157 13.38 -7.70 -19.90
C ALA A 157 13.37 -6.54 -18.89
N GLN A 158 13.42 -5.29 -19.36
CA GLN A 158 13.44 -4.12 -18.47
C GLN A 158 12.14 -3.98 -17.69
N ARG A 159 11.00 -4.16 -18.34
CA ARG A 159 9.69 -4.09 -17.68
C ARG A 159 9.49 -5.30 -16.76
N PHE A 160 9.97 -6.47 -17.18
CA PHE A 160 9.93 -7.64 -16.32
C PHE A 160 10.70 -7.40 -15.03
N ALA A 161 11.92 -6.85 -15.12
CA ALA A 161 12.72 -6.52 -13.94
C ALA A 161 11.99 -5.53 -13.01
N GLN A 162 11.36 -4.50 -13.58
CA GLN A 162 10.61 -3.50 -12.79
C GLN A 162 9.39 -4.08 -12.06
N GLU A 163 8.65 -4.99 -12.68
CA GLU A 163 7.36 -5.45 -12.15
C GLU A 163 7.47 -6.74 -11.32
N PHE A 164 8.49 -7.56 -11.58
CA PHE A 164 8.54 -8.93 -11.05
C PHE A 164 9.87 -9.32 -10.38
N ASP A 165 10.98 -8.65 -10.70
CA ASP A 165 12.32 -9.08 -10.26
C ASP A 165 13.03 -8.01 -9.39
N ASN A 166 12.34 -6.99 -8.99
CA ASN A 166 12.66 -5.85 -8.08
C ASN A 166 14.16 -5.69 -7.71
#